data_bebf6cfd3e033563e9be1c6c2438cc84
#
_entry.id   bebf6cfd3e033563e9be1c6c2438cc84
#
_cell.length_a   1.000
_cell.length_b   1.000
_cell.length_c   1.000
_cell.angle_alpha   90.00
_cell.angle_beta   90.00
_cell.angle_gamma   90.00
#
_symmetry.space_group_name_H-M   'P 1'
#
loop_
_entity.id
_entity.type
_entity.pdbx_description
1 polymer ?
#
loop_
_entity_poly.entity_id
_entity_poly.type
_entity_poly.pdbx_seq_one_letter_code
_entity_poly.pdbx_strand_id
1 'polypeptide(L)'
;ISVDGLTVEFGGTTLFQDVSFVVNEKDRIALMGKNGAGKSTLLKILSRVTSPTAGCIRARGRIASLLEVGTGFHPEMTGRENIYMNGSIMGMTKAEITRKLDEIVAFAGVEKYIDTPVKRYSSGMTVRLGFAIAAHLEPEILVVDEVLAVGDAEFQKKAIGKMQDVSKGEGRTVLFVSHNMAAVRSLCTKGICLENGTAVYQGTVHSAIDYYLKEKGTVRKSKIIDYVGWTKNTLHIYCIEINGTECASSTIH
;
A
#
# COMPACT_ATOMS: atom_id res chain seq x y z
N ILE A 1 8.68 -7.93 12.87
CA ILE A 1 7.46 -8.74 12.94
C ILE A 1 7.83 -10.16 12.56
N SER A 2 7.39 -11.16 13.33
CA SER A 2 7.44 -12.57 12.95
C SER A 2 6.00 -13.07 12.82
N VAL A 3 5.72 -13.75 11.73
CA VAL A 3 4.47 -14.44 11.46
C VAL A 3 4.81 -15.92 11.36
N ASP A 4 4.21 -16.73 12.24
CA ASP A 4 4.55 -18.15 12.38
C ASP A 4 3.28 -19.02 12.26
N GLY A 5 3.20 -19.86 11.23
CA GLY A 5 2.15 -20.85 11.02
C GLY A 5 0.74 -20.28 10.95
N LEU A 6 0.58 -19.07 10.40
CA LEU A 6 -0.70 -18.36 10.42
C LEU A 6 -1.74 -19.08 9.57
N THR A 7 -2.83 -19.48 10.19
CA THR A 7 -3.98 -20.13 9.53
C THR A 7 -5.24 -19.36 9.86
N VAL A 8 -6.09 -19.15 8.85
CA VAL A 8 -7.37 -18.46 8.98
C VAL A 8 -8.44 -19.20 8.21
N GLU A 9 -9.52 -19.52 8.90
CA GLU A 9 -10.69 -20.18 8.36
C GLU A 9 -11.95 -19.36 8.65
N PHE A 10 -12.81 -19.25 7.65
CA PHE A 10 -14.14 -18.65 7.78
C PHE A 10 -15.21 -19.61 7.25
N GLY A 11 -16.15 -20.01 8.12
CA GLY A 11 -17.28 -20.84 7.71
C GLY A 11 -16.89 -22.16 7.03
N GLY A 12 -15.79 -22.79 7.46
CA GLY A 12 -15.26 -24.02 6.86
C GLY A 12 -14.44 -23.82 5.59
N THR A 13 -14.18 -22.57 5.18
CA THR A 13 -13.30 -22.26 4.06
C THR A 13 -11.98 -21.71 4.57
N THR A 14 -10.87 -22.37 4.23
CA THR A 14 -9.52 -21.93 4.59
C THR A 14 -9.10 -20.77 3.67
N LEU A 15 -8.81 -19.61 4.27
CA LEU A 15 -8.32 -18.43 3.55
C LEU A 15 -6.80 -18.40 3.50
N PHE A 16 -6.14 -18.80 4.59
CA PHE A 16 -4.68 -18.99 4.70
C PHE A 16 -4.39 -20.31 5.38
N GLN A 17 -3.29 -20.91 4.98
CA GLN A 17 -2.78 -22.11 5.63
C GLN A 17 -1.26 -21.97 5.79
N ASP A 18 -0.81 -22.05 7.04
CA ASP A 18 0.61 -22.12 7.42
C ASP A 18 1.48 -20.98 6.81
N VAL A 19 0.96 -19.74 6.84
CA VAL A 19 1.70 -18.58 6.34
C VAL A 19 2.76 -18.19 7.36
N SER A 20 4.02 -18.24 6.94
CA SER A 20 5.16 -17.86 7.78
C SER A 20 6.10 -16.92 7.04
N PHE A 21 6.48 -15.81 7.69
CA PHE A 21 7.49 -14.88 7.19
C PHE A 21 8.01 -13.97 8.29
N VAL A 22 9.17 -13.35 8.03
CA VAL A 22 9.79 -12.41 8.97
C VAL A 22 9.97 -11.06 8.30
N VAL A 23 9.60 -10.01 9.02
CA VAL A 23 9.82 -8.60 8.65
C VAL A 23 10.79 -8.02 9.66
N ASN A 24 11.97 -7.63 9.21
CA ASN A 24 13.00 -7.05 10.06
C ASN A 24 12.73 -5.56 10.29
N GLU A 25 13.45 -4.99 11.25
CA GLU A 25 13.44 -3.54 11.48
C GLU A 25 13.88 -2.80 10.21
N LYS A 26 13.20 -1.70 9.93
CA LYS A 26 13.45 -0.84 8.75
C LYS A 26 13.15 -1.50 7.38
N ASP A 27 12.58 -2.69 7.38
CA ASP A 27 12.11 -3.30 6.15
C ASP A 27 10.90 -2.56 5.57
N ARG A 28 10.91 -2.38 4.27
CA ARG A 28 9.77 -1.85 3.50
C ARG A 28 9.31 -2.95 2.56
N ILE A 29 8.24 -3.62 2.95
CA ILE A 29 7.77 -4.84 2.30
C ILE A 29 6.47 -4.59 1.56
N ALA A 30 6.42 -4.95 0.28
CA ALA A 30 5.19 -5.04 -0.48
C ALA A 30 4.55 -6.42 -0.32
N LEU A 31 3.29 -6.46 0.06
CA LEU A 31 2.48 -7.65 0.06
C LEU A 31 1.63 -7.68 -1.21
N MET A 32 1.90 -8.64 -2.07
CA MET A 32 1.26 -8.79 -3.38
C MET A 32 0.47 -10.09 -3.47
N GLY A 33 -0.54 -10.13 -4.32
CA GLY A 33 -1.37 -11.30 -4.54
C GLY A 33 -2.63 -10.97 -5.32
N LYS A 34 -3.27 -11.95 -5.93
CA LYS A 34 -4.54 -11.81 -6.63
C LYS A 34 -5.65 -11.38 -5.65
N ASN A 35 -6.78 -10.89 -6.19
CA ASN A 35 -7.94 -10.62 -5.35
C ASN A 35 -8.41 -11.95 -4.73
N GLY A 36 -8.76 -11.92 -3.45
CA GLY A 36 -9.08 -13.13 -2.70
C GLY A 36 -7.89 -13.89 -2.11
N ALA A 37 -6.63 -13.49 -2.39
CA ALA A 37 -5.44 -14.11 -1.78
C ALA A 37 -5.29 -13.82 -0.28
N GLY A 38 -6.23 -13.11 0.33
CA GLY A 38 -6.30 -12.86 1.77
C GLY A 38 -5.46 -11.69 2.27
N LYS A 39 -4.87 -10.85 1.40
CA LYS A 39 -4.04 -9.70 1.79
C LYS A 39 -4.68 -8.82 2.86
N SER A 40 -5.92 -8.36 2.62
CA SER A 40 -6.63 -7.49 3.56
C SER A 40 -6.93 -8.17 4.89
N THR A 41 -7.21 -9.48 4.90
CA THR A 41 -7.39 -10.25 6.14
C THR A 41 -6.09 -10.35 6.92
N LEU A 42 -4.97 -10.62 6.23
CA LEU A 42 -3.64 -10.64 6.87
C LEU A 42 -3.32 -9.27 7.50
N LEU A 43 -3.62 -8.17 6.81
CA LEU A 43 -3.43 -6.83 7.38
C LEU A 43 -4.32 -6.58 8.59
N LYS A 44 -5.58 -7.04 8.58
CA LYS A 44 -6.49 -6.92 9.75
C LYS A 44 -5.95 -7.70 10.95
N ILE A 45 -5.36 -8.87 10.74
CA ILE A 45 -4.75 -9.65 11.82
C ILE A 45 -3.49 -8.94 12.35
N LEU A 46 -2.62 -8.45 11.47
CA LEU A 46 -1.44 -7.67 11.84
C LEU A 46 -1.82 -6.41 12.63
N SER A 47 -2.93 -5.78 12.28
CA SER A 47 -3.47 -4.60 12.96
C SER A 47 -4.32 -4.93 14.20
N ARG A 48 -4.40 -6.22 14.60
CA ARG A 48 -5.18 -6.71 15.74
C ARG A 48 -6.69 -6.46 15.67
N VAL A 49 -7.22 -6.24 14.46
CA VAL A 49 -8.67 -6.10 14.22
C VAL A 49 -9.36 -7.46 14.23
N THR A 50 -8.66 -8.51 13.79
CA THR A 50 -9.17 -9.88 13.71
C THR A 50 -8.12 -10.84 14.26
N SER A 51 -8.56 -11.91 14.93
CA SER A 51 -7.67 -12.97 15.42
C SER A 51 -7.50 -14.06 14.35
N PRO A 52 -6.33 -14.73 14.27
CA PRO A 52 -6.16 -15.91 13.44
C PRO A 52 -6.86 -17.12 14.08
N THR A 53 -7.15 -18.14 13.27
CA THR A 53 -7.67 -19.45 13.75
C THR A 53 -6.56 -20.26 14.42
N ALA A 54 -5.34 -20.24 13.83
CA ALA A 54 -4.15 -20.87 14.41
C ALA A 54 -2.89 -20.08 14.02
N GLY A 55 -1.77 -20.39 14.68
CA GLY A 55 -0.52 -19.68 14.52
C GLY A 55 -0.39 -18.44 15.40
N CYS A 56 0.70 -17.71 15.25
CA CYS A 56 0.92 -16.50 16.05
C CYS A 56 1.67 -15.41 15.28
N ILE A 57 1.41 -14.16 15.69
CA ILE A 57 2.15 -12.98 15.23
C ILE A 57 2.84 -12.34 16.42
N ARG A 58 4.14 -12.11 16.29
CA ARG A 58 4.93 -11.38 17.28
C ARG A 58 5.47 -10.11 16.65
N ALA A 59 5.18 -8.98 17.28
CA ALA A 59 5.70 -7.68 16.83
C ALA A 59 6.26 -6.91 18.03
N ARG A 60 7.33 -6.16 17.80
CA ARG A 60 7.88 -5.21 18.76
C ARG A 60 7.58 -3.81 18.26
N GLY A 61 7.07 -2.96 19.14
CA GLY A 61 6.70 -1.59 18.83
C GLY A 61 5.22 -1.40 18.53
N ARG A 62 4.86 -0.15 18.30
CA ARG A 62 3.51 0.30 18.02
C ARG A 62 3.19 0.04 16.55
N ILE A 63 2.09 -0.63 16.29
CA ILE A 63 1.57 -0.86 14.94
C ILE A 63 0.49 0.18 14.69
N ALA A 64 0.62 0.97 13.62
CA ALA A 64 -0.45 1.79 13.10
C ALA A 64 -0.90 1.28 11.73
N SER A 65 -2.19 1.30 11.51
CA SER A 65 -2.80 0.82 10.28
C SER A 65 -3.56 1.93 9.56
N LEU A 66 -3.30 2.08 8.27
CA LEU A 66 -4.05 2.96 7.38
C LEU A 66 -5.23 2.24 6.70
N LEU A 67 -5.66 1.08 7.22
CA LEU A 67 -6.73 0.27 6.63
C LEU A 67 -8.07 0.99 6.57
N GLU A 68 -8.32 1.86 7.53
CA GLU A 68 -9.63 2.49 7.74
C GLU A 68 -9.51 4.01 7.86
N VAL A 69 -8.77 4.63 6.94
CA VAL A 69 -8.60 6.08 6.92
C VAL A 69 -9.95 6.79 6.77
N GLY A 70 -10.27 7.66 7.72
CA GLY A 70 -11.52 8.42 7.74
C GLY A 70 -12.72 7.67 8.34
N THR A 71 -12.56 6.42 8.77
CA THR A 71 -13.56 5.76 9.61
C THR A 71 -13.45 6.25 11.05
N GLY A 72 -14.58 6.27 11.75
CA GLY A 72 -14.63 6.68 13.16
C GLY A 72 -14.68 8.20 13.37
N PHE A 73 -14.85 9.02 12.33
CA PHE A 73 -15.15 10.43 12.53
C PHE A 73 -16.57 10.62 13.10
N HIS A 74 -16.67 11.44 14.12
CA HIS A 74 -17.96 11.81 14.67
C HIS A 74 -18.55 12.99 13.88
N PRO A 75 -19.69 12.83 13.22
CA PRO A 75 -20.22 13.83 12.28
C PRO A 75 -20.55 15.18 12.92
N GLU A 76 -20.94 15.20 14.19
CA GLU A 76 -21.28 16.43 14.91
C GLU A 76 -20.06 17.18 15.45
N MET A 77 -18.93 16.51 15.59
CA MET A 77 -17.67 17.12 16.03
C MET A 77 -17.00 17.89 14.89
N THR A 78 -16.28 18.94 15.24
CA THR A 78 -15.45 19.72 14.34
C THR A 78 -14.28 18.89 13.79
N GLY A 79 -13.63 19.36 12.73
CA GLY A 79 -12.41 18.72 12.23
C GLY A 79 -11.33 18.63 13.29
N ARG A 80 -11.15 19.70 14.08
CA ARG A 80 -10.21 19.76 15.20
C ARG A 80 -10.48 18.68 16.25
N GLU A 81 -11.71 18.57 16.72
CA GLU A 81 -12.10 17.56 17.70
C GLU A 81 -11.92 16.14 17.15
N ASN A 82 -12.25 15.92 15.88
CA ASN A 82 -12.02 14.65 15.20
C ASN A 82 -10.52 14.31 15.08
N ILE A 83 -9.63 15.30 14.88
CA ILE A 83 -8.18 15.06 14.91
C ILE A 83 -7.74 14.52 16.27
N TYR A 84 -8.20 15.13 17.37
CA TYR A 84 -7.88 14.65 18.72
C TYR A 84 -8.45 13.26 18.98
N MET A 85 -9.69 13.03 18.63
CA MET A 85 -10.37 11.75 18.84
C MET A 85 -9.68 10.64 18.01
N ASN A 86 -9.54 10.81 16.71
CA ASN A 86 -8.92 9.81 15.84
C ASN A 86 -7.45 9.60 16.13
N GLY A 87 -6.69 10.68 16.36
CA GLY A 87 -5.29 10.57 16.75
C GLY A 87 -5.11 9.74 18.03
N SER A 88 -6.00 9.94 19.02
CA SER A 88 -5.98 9.14 20.25
C SER A 88 -6.34 7.67 20.02
N ILE A 89 -7.34 7.39 19.18
CA ILE A 89 -7.71 6.02 18.78
C ILE A 89 -6.53 5.31 18.09
N MET A 90 -5.78 6.05 17.27
CA MET A 90 -4.58 5.54 16.58
C MET A 90 -3.33 5.50 17.47
N GLY A 91 -3.45 5.83 18.78
CA GLY A 91 -2.40 5.71 19.77
C GLY A 91 -1.48 6.93 19.93
N MET A 92 -1.88 8.10 19.42
CA MET A 92 -1.18 9.36 19.72
C MET A 92 -1.56 9.89 21.10
N THR A 93 -0.61 10.44 21.81
CA THR A 93 -0.89 11.21 23.02
C THR A 93 -1.45 12.59 22.66
N LYS A 94 -2.20 13.20 23.61
CA LYS A 94 -2.73 14.56 23.40
C LYS A 94 -1.61 15.56 23.08
N ALA A 95 -0.45 15.44 23.71
CA ALA A 95 0.70 16.30 23.46
C ALA A 95 1.26 16.14 22.03
N GLU A 96 1.35 14.91 21.53
CA GLU A 96 1.75 14.64 20.13
C GLU A 96 0.77 15.23 19.14
N ILE A 97 -0.52 15.07 19.38
CA ILE A 97 -1.57 15.63 18.52
C ILE A 97 -1.48 17.15 18.49
N THR A 98 -1.36 17.80 19.67
CA THR A 98 -1.29 19.26 19.76
C THR A 98 -0.06 19.79 19.01
N ARG A 99 1.09 19.13 19.15
CA ARG A 99 2.33 19.54 18.45
C ARG A 99 2.19 19.47 16.93
N LYS A 100 1.46 18.49 16.42
CA LYS A 100 1.31 18.19 14.99
C LYS A 100 0.04 18.78 14.37
N LEU A 101 -0.80 19.43 15.16
CA LEU A 101 -2.12 19.87 14.74
C LEU A 101 -2.08 20.72 13.46
N ASP A 102 -1.22 21.75 13.47
CA ASP A 102 -1.12 22.68 12.34
C ASP A 102 -0.59 21.98 11.07
N GLU A 103 0.36 21.05 11.23
CA GLU A 103 0.88 20.26 10.11
C GLU A 103 -0.19 19.35 9.52
N ILE A 104 -0.99 18.67 10.38
CA ILE A 104 -2.11 17.82 9.96
C ILE A 104 -3.14 18.62 9.18
N VAL A 105 -3.53 19.80 9.70
CA VAL A 105 -4.53 20.68 9.09
C VAL A 105 -4.05 21.19 7.75
N ALA A 106 -2.81 21.70 7.68
CA ALA A 106 -2.19 22.18 6.44
C ALA A 106 -1.99 21.06 5.41
N PHE A 107 -1.65 19.86 5.86
CA PHE A 107 -1.53 18.71 4.97
C PHE A 107 -2.88 18.34 4.34
N ALA A 108 -3.95 18.34 5.13
CA ALA A 108 -5.30 18.02 4.67
C ALA A 108 -5.90 19.13 3.80
N GLY A 109 -5.42 20.37 3.90
CA GLY A 109 -5.97 21.54 3.21
C GLY A 109 -7.37 21.91 3.68
N VAL A 110 -7.61 21.84 4.99
CA VAL A 110 -8.93 22.11 5.61
C VAL A 110 -8.90 23.27 6.60
N GLU A 111 -7.91 24.14 6.52
CA GLU A 111 -7.68 25.25 7.47
C GLU A 111 -8.93 26.09 7.70
N LYS A 112 -9.63 26.43 6.61
CA LYS A 112 -10.84 27.28 6.65
C LYS A 112 -12.04 26.59 7.31
N TYR A 113 -12.00 25.28 7.43
CA TYR A 113 -13.13 24.46 7.88
C TYR A 113 -12.83 23.68 9.16
N ILE A 114 -11.65 23.86 9.76
CA ILE A 114 -11.19 23.05 10.88
C ILE A 114 -12.12 23.08 12.09
N ASP A 115 -12.77 24.19 12.33
CA ASP A 115 -13.73 24.39 13.42
C ASP A 115 -15.20 24.22 12.97
N THR A 116 -15.41 23.65 11.78
CA THR A 116 -16.74 23.28 11.25
C THR A 116 -16.99 21.81 11.52
N PRO A 117 -18.25 21.40 11.89
CA PRO A 117 -18.61 20.00 12.03
C PRO A 117 -18.38 19.19 10.76
N VAL A 118 -17.81 17.96 10.92
CA VAL A 118 -17.40 17.11 9.79
C VAL A 118 -18.58 16.67 8.92
N LYS A 119 -19.80 16.65 9.43
CA LYS A 119 -21.00 16.43 8.60
C LYS A 119 -21.17 17.42 7.46
N ARG A 120 -20.50 18.58 7.51
CA ARG A 120 -20.51 19.60 6.45
C ARG A 120 -19.30 19.47 5.49
N TYR A 121 -18.41 18.52 5.76
CA TYR A 121 -17.27 18.27 4.88
C TYR A 121 -17.73 17.52 3.62
N SER A 122 -17.05 17.75 2.51
CA SER A 122 -17.15 16.84 1.38
C SER A 122 -16.48 15.51 1.70
N SER A 123 -16.86 14.45 0.99
CA SER A 123 -16.18 13.15 1.14
C SER A 123 -14.68 13.24 0.96
N GLY A 124 -14.23 14.05 -0.02
CA GLY A 124 -12.80 14.29 -0.24
C GLY A 124 -12.10 15.00 0.93
N MET A 125 -12.77 15.96 1.59
CA MET A 125 -12.20 16.62 2.78
C MET A 125 -12.06 15.64 3.94
N THR A 126 -13.09 14.82 4.18
CA THR A 126 -13.09 13.81 5.25
C THR A 126 -11.95 12.82 5.07
N VAL A 127 -11.80 12.32 3.85
CA VAL A 127 -10.76 11.34 3.53
C VAL A 127 -9.36 11.97 3.60
N ARG A 128 -9.16 13.20 3.10
CA ARG A 128 -7.89 13.91 3.22
C ARG A 128 -7.51 14.17 4.68
N LEU A 129 -8.49 14.54 5.52
CA LEU A 129 -8.24 14.75 6.95
C LEU A 129 -7.86 13.44 7.65
N GLY A 130 -8.57 12.35 7.40
CA GLY A 130 -8.23 11.03 7.94
C GLY A 130 -6.84 10.58 7.54
N PHE A 131 -6.49 10.74 6.26
CA PHE A 131 -5.15 10.43 5.78
C PHE A 131 -4.08 11.33 6.42
N ALA A 132 -4.36 12.63 6.58
CA ALA A 132 -3.44 13.56 7.22
C ALA A 132 -3.11 13.15 8.66
N ILE A 133 -4.12 12.77 9.45
CA ILE A 133 -3.90 12.26 10.81
C ILE A 133 -2.98 11.03 10.77
N ALA A 134 -3.34 10.06 9.92
CA ALA A 134 -2.63 8.80 9.80
C ALA A 134 -1.18 8.97 9.28
N ALA A 135 -0.94 9.89 8.36
CA ALA A 135 0.39 10.19 7.81
C ALA A 135 1.33 10.91 8.81
N HIS A 136 0.76 11.48 9.87
CA HIS A 136 1.52 12.14 10.94
C HIS A 136 1.68 11.26 12.19
N LEU A 137 1.20 10.01 12.15
CA LEU A 137 1.55 9.02 13.16
C LEU A 137 3.05 8.72 13.12
N GLU A 138 3.61 8.39 14.27
CA GLU A 138 5.02 7.97 14.42
C GLU A 138 5.08 6.55 14.99
N PRO A 139 4.54 5.54 14.30
CA PRO A 139 4.65 4.16 14.73
C PRO A 139 5.98 3.56 14.29
N GLU A 140 6.45 2.57 14.99
CA GLU A 140 7.59 1.75 14.59
C GLU A 140 7.25 0.85 13.41
N ILE A 141 5.97 0.48 13.28
CA ILE A 141 5.44 -0.39 12.22
C ILE A 141 4.21 0.28 11.59
N LEU A 142 4.29 0.57 10.31
CA LEU A 142 3.19 1.15 9.54
C LEU A 142 2.62 0.13 8.56
N VAL A 143 1.31 -0.10 8.64
CA VAL A 143 0.56 -0.97 7.72
C VAL A 143 -0.26 -0.09 6.78
N VAL A 144 -0.01 -0.17 5.48
CA VAL A 144 -0.64 0.64 4.45
C VAL A 144 -1.38 -0.26 3.47
N ASP A 145 -2.69 -0.10 3.35
CA ASP A 145 -3.52 -0.77 2.33
C ASP A 145 -3.91 0.26 1.27
N GLU A 146 -4.11 -0.10 0.06
CA GLU A 146 -4.56 0.61 -1.17
C GLU A 146 -5.00 2.09 -1.04
N VAL A 147 -4.96 2.65 0.17
CA VAL A 147 -5.46 3.99 0.57
C VAL A 147 -4.74 5.14 -0.13
N LEU A 148 -3.61 4.88 -0.81
CA LEU A 148 -2.89 5.93 -1.56
C LEU A 148 -3.63 6.38 -2.83
N ALA A 149 -4.73 5.74 -3.20
CA ALA A 149 -5.61 6.17 -4.30
C ALA A 149 -6.65 7.21 -3.87
N VAL A 150 -6.48 7.83 -2.70
CA VAL A 150 -7.43 8.74 -2.06
C VAL A 150 -7.20 10.19 -2.45
N GLY A 151 -8.29 10.92 -2.67
CA GLY A 151 -8.26 12.35 -3.02
C GLY A 151 -7.99 12.59 -4.51
N ASP A 152 -7.69 13.82 -4.85
CA ASP A 152 -7.29 14.22 -6.20
C ASP A 152 -5.82 13.86 -6.50
N ALA A 153 -5.42 14.03 -7.76
CA ALA A 153 -4.06 13.68 -8.21
C ALA A 153 -2.96 14.47 -7.49
N GLU A 154 -3.25 15.68 -7.05
CA GLU A 154 -2.32 16.53 -6.31
C GLU A 154 -2.13 15.99 -4.88
N PHE A 155 -3.23 15.68 -4.21
CA PHE A 155 -3.17 15.08 -2.88
C PHE A 155 -2.50 13.70 -2.88
N GLN A 156 -2.76 12.88 -3.91
CA GLN A 156 -2.09 11.58 -4.07
C GLN A 156 -0.57 11.73 -4.17
N LYS A 157 -0.06 12.69 -4.95
CA LYS A 157 1.39 12.98 -5.02
C LYS A 157 1.94 13.40 -3.66
N LYS A 158 1.21 14.28 -2.94
CA LYS A 158 1.58 14.74 -1.60
C LYS A 158 1.59 13.58 -0.60
N ALA A 159 0.60 12.69 -0.66
CA ALA A 159 0.49 11.50 0.16
C ALA A 159 1.65 10.52 -0.08
N ILE A 160 1.97 10.23 -1.34
CA ILE A 160 3.11 9.37 -1.70
C ILE A 160 4.43 9.98 -1.24
N GLY A 161 4.63 11.29 -1.42
CA GLY A 161 5.79 12.03 -0.93
C GLY A 161 5.95 11.88 0.59
N LYS A 162 4.90 12.13 1.35
CA LYS A 162 4.92 11.97 2.82
C LYS A 162 5.23 10.53 3.23
N MET A 163 4.66 9.54 2.54
CA MET A 163 4.97 8.13 2.81
C MET A 163 6.44 7.78 2.48
N GLN A 164 7.02 8.39 1.46
CA GLN A 164 8.46 8.24 1.16
C GLN A 164 9.32 8.82 2.27
N ASP A 165 8.99 10.00 2.77
CA ASP A 165 9.73 10.66 3.85
C ASP A 165 9.66 9.84 5.14
N VAL A 166 8.45 9.38 5.51
CA VAL A 166 8.23 8.50 6.66
C VAL A 166 9.00 7.19 6.51
N SER A 167 9.09 6.63 5.31
CA SER A 167 9.77 5.35 5.06
C SER A 167 11.28 5.47 4.93
N LYS A 168 11.82 6.61 4.46
CA LYS A 168 13.25 6.82 4.25
C LYS A 168 13.94 7.51 5.44
N GLY A 169 13.24 8.47 6.07
CA GLY A 169 13.86 9.38 7.03
C GLY A 169 14.11 8.76 8.42
N GLU A 170 13.25 7.90 8.91
CA GLU A 170 13.24 7.47 10.31
C GLU A 170 13.42 5.97 10.53
N GLY A 171 13.72 5.23 9.47
CA GLY A 171 14.04 3.80 9.57
C GLY A 171 12.89 2.95 10.11
N ARG A 172 11.64 3.30 9.78
CA ARG A 172 10.44 2.57 10.18
C ARG A 172 10.22 1.33 9.33
N THR A 173 9.57 0.35 9.90
CA THR A 173 9.11 -0.82 9.17
C THR A 173 7.78 -0.51 8.50
N VAL A 174 7.68 -0.71 7.19
CA VAL A 174 6.46 -0.46 6.43
C VAL A 174 6.00 -1.73 5.73
N LEU A 175 4.75 -2.10 5.95
CA LEU A 175 4.05 -3.16 5.22
C LEU A 175 3.04 -2.51 4.28
N PHE A 176 3.24 -2.70 3.00
CA PHE A 176 2.51 -1.99 1.96
C PHE A 176 1.73 -2.95 1.05
N VAL A 177 0.44 -2.74 0.92
CA VAL A 177 -0.41 -3.46 -0.04
C VAL A 177 -0.88 -2.48 -1.10
N SER A 178 -0.58 -2.75 -2.36
CA SER A 178 -1.07 -1.93 -3.46
C SER A 178 -1.11 -2.70 -4.77
N HIS A 179 -2.04 -2.34 -5.62
CA HIS A 179 -2.07 -2.77 -7.01
C HIS A 179 -1.27 -1.84 -7.94
N ASN A 180 -0.82 -0.70 -7.45
CA ASN A 180 0.03 0.23 -8.19
C ASN A 180 1.50 -0.17 -8.09
N MET A 181 1.99 -0.92 -9.09
CA MET A 181 3.37 -1.42 -9.11
C MET A 181 4.43 -0.30 -9.17
N ALA A 182 4.09 0.87 -9.70
CA ALA A 182 5.00 2.02 -9.68
C ALA A 182 5.21 2.53 -8.25
N ALA A 183 4.14 2.66 -7.46
CA ALA A 183 4.22 3.02 -6.05
C ALA A 183 4.97 1.94 -5.25
N VAL A 184 4.69 0.66 -5.49
CA VAL A 184 5.39 -0.47 -4.85
C VAL A 184 6.89 -0.40 -5.12
N ARG A 185 7.31 -0.17 -6.36
CA ARG A 185 8.74 -0.04 -6.72
C ARG A 185 9.43 1.13 -6.04
N SER A 186 8.73 2.24 -5.87
CA SER A 186 9.32 3.46 -5.29
C SER A 186 9.39 3.42 -3.76
N LEU A 187 8.45 2.72 -3.11
CA LEU A 187 8.30 2.71 -1.66
C LEU A 187 8.95 1.50 -0.98
N CYS A 188 8.96 0.33 -1.64
CA CYS A 188 9.37 -0.93 -1.04
C CYS A 188 10.76 -1.39 -1.48
N THR A 189 11.41 -2.18 -0.63
CA THR A 189 12.71 -2.83 -0.92
C THR A 189 12.56 -4.33 -1.10
N LYS A 190 11.58 -4.92 -0.44
CA LYS A 190 11.26 -6.35 -0.49
C LYS A 190 9.81 -6.57 -0.93
N GLY A 191 9.50 -7.79 -1.38
CA GLY A 191 8.15 -8.19 -1.74
C GLY A 191 7.86 -9.61 -1.30
N ILE A 192 6.60 -9.83 -0.90
CA ILE A 192 6.03 -11.13 -0.57
C ILE A 192 4.82 -11.34 -1.48
N CYS A 193 4.77 -12.46 -2.19
CA CYS A 193 3.60 -12.82 -2.99
C CYS A 193 2.78 -13.87 -2.27
N LEU A 194 1.48 -13.59 -2.15
CA LEU A 194 0.50 -14.52 -1.62
C LEU A 194 -0.35 -15.10 -2.74
N GLU A 195 -0.49 -16.43 -2.75
CA GLU A 195 -1.38 -17.15 -3.65
C GLU A 195 -2.11 -18.26 -2.89
N ASN A 196 -3.40 -18.35 -3.11
CA ASN A 196 -4.25 -19.39 -2.50
C ASN A 196 -3.98 -19.56 -0.98
N GLY A 197 -3.78 -18.42 -0.30
CA GLY A 197 -3.56 -18.42 1.15
C GLY A 197 -2.17 -18.89 1.61
N THR A 198 -1.19 -18.95 0.72
CA THR A 198 0.20 -19.30 1.07
C THR A 198 1.18 -18.21 0.59
N ALA A 199 2.32 -18.08 1.27
CA ALA A 199 3.42 -17.22 0.82
C ALA A 199 4.28 -17.98 -0.19
N VAL A 200 4.06 -17.75 -1.49
CA VAL A 200 4.72 -18.48 -2.58
C VAL A 200 6.05 -17.89 -3.02
N TYR A 201 6.27 -16.63 -2.72
CA TYR A 201 7.52 -15.93 -3.07
C TYR A 201 7.87 -14.88 -2.04
N GLN A 202 9.15 -14.80 -1.68
CA GLN A 202 9.72 -13.73 -0.88
C GLN A 202 11.09 -13.34 -1.42
N GLY A 203 11.33 -12.06 -1.65
CA GLY A 203 12.60 -11.58 -2.21
C GLY A 203 12.66 -10.07 -2.37
N THR A 204 13.50 -9.59 -3.29
CA THR A 204 13.57 -8.16 -3.61
C THR A 204 12.27 -7.71 -4.26
N VAL A 205 11.92 -6.42 -4.12
CA VAL A 205 10.68 -5.87 -4.68
C VAL A 205 10.60 -6.08 -6.21
N HIS A 206 11.71 -5.94 -6.92
CA HIS A 206 11.75 -6.12 -8.38
C HIS A 206 11.43 -7.56 -8.78
N SER A 207 12.13 -8.53 -8.17
CA SER A 207 11.89 -9.95 -8.45
C SER A 207 10.47 -10.39 -8.05
N ALA A 208 9.94 -9.85 -6.96
CA ALA A 208 8.58 -10.15 -6.51
C ALA A 208 7.52 -9.57 -7.48
N ILE A 209 7.74 -8.36 -8.01
CA ILE A 209 6.88 -7.79 -9.03
C ILE A 209 6.93 -8.60 -10.33
N ASP A 210 8.12 -9.02 -10.76
CA ASP A 210 8.28 -9.85 -11.95
C ASP A 210 7.57 -11.20 -11.80
N TYR A 211 7.69 -11.83 -10.63
CA TYR A 211 6.95 -13.05 -10.28
C TYR A 211 5.43 -12.81 -10.38
N TYR A 212 4.93 -11.77 -9.70
CA TYR A 212 3.51 -11.43 -9.66
C TYR A 212 2.93 -11.11 -11.05
N LEU A 213 3.70 -10.43 -11.93
CA LEU A 213 3.26 -10.10 -13.27
C LEU A 213 3.29 -11.30 -14.21
N LYS A 214 4.26 -12.22 -14.07
CA LYS A 214 4.31 -13.48 -14.82
C LYS A 214 3.09 -14.33 -14.53
N GLU A 215 2.73 -14.45 -13.26
CA GLU A 215 1.54 -15.19 -12.82
C GLU A 215 0.22 -14.59 -13.33
N LYS A 216 0.14 -13.26 -13.48
CA LYS A 216 -1.04 -12.61 -14.08
C LYS A 216 -1.17 -12.85 -15.59
N GLY A 217 -0.22 -13.53 -16.23
CA GLY A 217 -0.18 -13.65 -17.68
C GLY A 217 0.00 -12.30 -18.41
N THR A 218 0.37 -11.24 -17.64
CA THR A 218 0.53 -9.87 -18.18
C THR A 218 1.94 -9.65 -18.72
N VAL A 219 2.88 -10.52 -18.42
CA VAL A 219 4.15 -10.57 -19.16
C VAL A 219 3.88 -11.36 -20.43
N ARG A 220 3.31 -10.69 -21.41
CA ARG A 220 3.59 -11.09 -22.79
C ARG A 220 5.11 -11.21 -22.86
N LYS A 221 5.62 -12.35 -23.29
CA LYS A 221 6.98 -12.44 -23.77
C LYS A 221 7.07 -11.48 -24.96
N SER A 222 7.20 -10.18 -24.69
CA SER A 222 7.82 -9.33 -25.67
C SER A 222 9.27 -9.81 -25.69
N LYS A 223 9.57 -10.72 -26.60
CA LYS A 223 10.91 -10.71 -27.16
C LYS A 223 11.04 -9.29 -27.67
N ILE A 224 11.68 -8.42 -26.90
CA ILE A 224 12.27 -7.22 -27.46
C ILE A 224 13.28 -7.80 -28.44
N ILE A 225 12.88 -7.84 -29.69
CA ILE A 225 13.80 -8.16 -30.75
C ILE A 225 14.66 -6.90 -30.85
N ASP A 226 15.84 -6.99 -30.28
CA ASP A 226 16.88 -6.06 -30.58
C ASP A 226 17.03 -5.99 -32.09
N TYR A 227 16.46 -4.97 -32.73
CA TYR A 227 17.17 -4.16 -33.61
C TYR A 227 16.38 -3.37 -34.59
N VAL A 228 16.49 -2.14 -34.43
CA VAL A 228 16.22 -1.15 -35.47
C VAL A 228 17.53 -0.82 -36.15
N GLY A 229 17.74 -1.32 -37.35
CA GLY A 229 18.79 -0.81 -38.23
C GLY A 229 18.31 0.49 -38.87
N TRP A 230 18.91 1.63 -38.54
CA TRP A 230 18.68 2.87 -39.25
C TRP A 230 19.60 2.91 -40.48
N THR A 231 19.04 2.80 -41.65
CA THR A 231 19.67 3.27 -42.88
C THR A 231 18.94 4.51 -43.33
N LYS A 232 19.65 5.50 -43.85
CA LYS A 232 19.16 6.83 -44.22
C LYS A 232 17.69 6.83 -44.64
N ASN A 233 16.82 7.39 -43.77
CA ASN A 233 15.39 7.64 -43.97
C ASN A 233 14.44 6.46 -44.03
N THR A 234 14.80 5.25 -43.56
CA THR A 234 13.90 4.10 -43.58
C THR A 234 13.94 3.34 -42.27
N LEU A 235 12.77 3.07 -41.68
CA LEU A 235 12.60 2.23 -40.50
C LEU A 235 12.34 0.79 -40.95
N HIS A 236 13.24 -0.13 -40.63
CA HIS A 236 13.00 -1.56 -40.89
C HIS A 236 12.53 -2.25 -39.63
N ILE A 237 11.30 -2.73 -39.60
CA ILE A 237 10.73 -3.56 -38.54
C ILE A 237 10.85 -5.01 -39.00
N TYR A 238 11.73 -5.79 -38.40
CA TYR A 238 12.00 -7.16 -38.83
C TYR A 238 11.01 -8.17 -38.29
N CYS A 239 10.36 -7.91 -37.16
CA CYS A 239 9.31 -8.76 -36.64
C CYS A 239 8.42 -8.00 -35.65
N ILE A 240 7.12 -8.23 -35.74
CA ILE A 240 6.13 -7.84 -34.72
C ILE A 240 5.36 -9.09 -34.34
N GLU A 241 5.43 -9.49 -33.07
CA GLU A 241 4.62 -10.57 -32.52
C GLU A 241 3.39 -9.99 -31.83
N ILE A 242 2.21 -10.29 -32.32
CA ILE A 242 0.93 -9.90 -31.71
C ILE A 242 0.21 -11.17 -31.26
N ASN A 243 -0.09 -11.28 -29.98
CA ASN A 243 -0.81 -12.43 -29.40
C ASN A 243 -0.17 -13.81 -29.66
N GLY A 244 1.16 -13.87 -29.70
CA GLY A 244 1.90 -15.13 -29.92
C GLY A 244 1.94 -15.58 -31.37
N THR A 245 1.49 -14.76 -32.32
CA THR A 245 1.59 -15.04 -33.75
C THR A 245 2.64 -14.13 -34.37
N GLU A 246 3.63 -14.71 -35.04
CA GLU A 246 4.63 -13.93 -35.79
C GLU A 246 3.96 -13.27 -37.00
N CYS A 247 4.00 -11.95 -37.07
CA CYS A 247 3.60 -11.21 -38.26
C CYS A 247 4.81 -10.94 -39.15
N ALA A 248 4.60 -11.03 -40.41
CA ALA A 248 5.64 -10.82 -41.42
C ALA A 248 6.31 -9.43 -41.30
N SER A 249 7.59 -9.36 -41.65
CA SER A 249 8.36 -8.10 -41.69
C SER A 249 7.70 -7.11 -42.69
N SER A 250 7.59 -5.85 -42.25
CA SER A 250 7.18 -4.77 -43.13
C SER A 250 8.20 -3.63 -43.13
N THR A 251 8.37 -3.04 -44.31
CA THR A 251 9.22 -1.85 -44.48
C THR A 251 8.27 -0.66 -44.60
N ILE A 252 8.47 0.34 -43.73
CA ILE A 252 7.73 1.60 -43.78
C ILE A 252 8.68 2.66 -44.37
N HIS A 253 8.28 3.27 -45.45
CA HIS A 253 8.99 4.35 -46.15
C HIS A 253 8.62 5.70 -45.58
#